data_4f1de119f3baabdb7a75c4fb485e79e4
#
_entry.id   4f1de119f3baabdb7a75c4fb485e79e4
#
_cell.length_a   1.000
_cell.length_b   1.000
_cell.length_c   1.000
_cell.angle_alpha   90.00
_cell.angle_beta   90.00
_cell.angle_gamma   90.00
#
_symmetry.space_group_name_H-M   'P 1'
#
loop_
_entity.id
_entity.type
_entity.pdbx_description
1 polymer ?
#
loop_
_entity_poly.entity_id
_entity_poly.type
_entity_poly.pdbx_seq_one_letter_code
_entity_poly.pdbx_strand_id
1 'polypeptide(L)'
;MLVMAGIVSAQAANKYDNPDTLFVARDGTAEFRNIDDAIEVCRAFMEYHKVIFVKKGLYKEKLIIPSWLTNIEICGEDAENTIITYDDHANVFIPGTNRKMGTFRTYTVRVDGNDITFKNITIENNAARLGQAVALNTQGDRLVFVNCRILGNQDTVYTGGVNTRVFFKDCHIEGTTDFIF
;
A
#
# COMPACT_ATOMS: atom_id res chain seq x y z
N MET A 1 -28.16 43.94 23.06
CA MET A 1 -27.28 43.45 22.02
C MET A 1 -26.37 42.40 22.64
N LEU A 2 -26.74 41.13 22.50
CA LEU A 2 -26.03 40.01 23.14
C LEU A 2 -24.97 39.52 22.17
N VAL A 3 -23.68 39.70 22.50
CA VAL A 3 -22.58 39.17 21.73
C VAL A 3 -22.37 37.73 22.17
N MET A 4 -22.77 36.80 21.33
CA MET A 4 -22.45 35.39 21.51
C MET A 4 -20.97 35.17 21.11
N ALA A 5 -20.09 35.05 22.08
CA ALA A 5 -18.73 34.62 21.88
C ALA A 5 -18.75 33.12 21.56
N GLY A 6 -18.56 32.77 20.29
CA GLY A 6 -18.38 31.38 19.88
C GLY A 6 -17.07 30.85 20.45
N ILE A 7 -17.17 29.86 21.32
CA ILE A 7 -15.99 29.08 21.76
C ILE A 7 -15.56 28.22 20.57
N VAL A 8 -14.53 28.67 19.84
CA VAL A 8 -13.82 27.83 18.91
C VAL A 8 -12.98 26.86 19.74
N SER A 9 -13.48 25.66 19.94
CA SER A 9 -12.65 24.60 20.51
C SER A 9 -11.51 24.32 19.53
N ALA A 10 -10.30 24.73 19.88
CA ALA A 10 -9.11 24.28 19.16
C ALA A 10 -9.04 22.75 19.32
N GLN A 11 -9.40 22.04 18.28
CA GLN A 11 -9.20 20.59 18.21
C GLN A 11 -7.70 20.37 18.29
N ALA A 12 -7.24 19.59 19.28
CA ALA A 12 -5.83 19.27 19.41
C ALA A 12 -5.35 18.68 18.08
N ALA A 13 -4.31 19.29 17.51
CA ALA A 13 -3.75 18.81 16.26
C ALA A 13 -3.36 17.33 16.42
N ASN A 14 -3.76 16.49 15.48
CA ASN A 14 -3.39 15.09 15.49
C ASN A 14 -1.85 15.00 15.45
N LYS A 15 -1.24 14.24 16.38
CA LYS A 15 0.23 14.12 16.47
C LYS A 15 0.90 13.63 15.17
N TYR A 16 0.13 13.01 14.29
CA TYR A 16 0.60 12.51 12.99
C TYR A 16 0.42 13.50 11.83
N ASP A 17 -0.29 14.61 12.05
CA ASP A 17 -0.56 15.63 11.02
C ASP A 17 0.65 16.58 10.87
N ASN A 18 1.78 16.03 10.44
CA ASN A 18 3.04 16.70 10.23
C ASN A 18 3.89 15.88 9.24
N PRO A 19 5.02 16.42 8.72
CA PRO A 19 5.91 15.71 7.78
C PRO A 19 6.84 14.68 8.44
N ASP A 20 6.76 14.44 9.75
CA ASP A 20 7.63 13.50 10.44
C ASP A 20 7.47 12.08 9.91
N THR A 21 8.58 11.34 9.87
CA THR A 21 8.59 9.95 9.43
C THR A 21 7.89 9.05 10.45
N LEU A 22 7.00 8.20 9.96
CA LEU A 22 6.41 7.11 10.73
C LEU A 22 7.29 5.86 10.61
N PHE A 23 7.51 5.17 11.71
CA PHE A 23 8.34 3.96 11.74
C PHE A 23 7.49 2.74 12.02
N VAL A 24 7.69 1.70 11.18
CA VAL A 24 7.03 0.40 11.30
C VAL A 24 8.06 -0.68 11.55
N ALA A 25 7.84 -1.51 12.57
CA ALA A 25 8.70 -2.66 12.86
C ALA A 25 7.86 -3.82 13.41
N ARG A 26 7.89 -4.95 12.71
CA ARG A 26 7.10 -6.14 13.08
C ARG A 26 7.42 -6.67 14.48
N ASP A 27 8.65 -6.51 14.93
CA ASP A 27 9.13 -6.93 16.26
C ASP A 27 8.66 -5.99 17.40
N GLY A 28 8.03 -4.86 17.08
CA GLY A 28 7.54 -3.88 18.04
C GLY A 28 8.59 -2.89 18.53
N THR A 29 9.74 -2.78 17.86
CA THR A 29 10.78 -1.78 18.18
C THR A 29 10.48 -0.40 17.60
N ALA A 30 9.35 -0.23 16.90
CA ALA A 30 8.86 1.04 16.37
C ALA A 30 7.44 1.32 16.87
N GLU A 31 6.89 2.50 16.54
CA GLU A 31 5.57 2.92 16.96
C GLU A 31 4.46 2.03 16.40
N PHE A 32 4.61 1.61 15.14
CA PHE A 32 3.65 0.74 14.47
C PHE A 32 4.25 -0.66 14.26
N ARG A 33 3.40 -1.69 14.37
CA ARG A 33 3.76 -3.08 14.05
C ARG A 33 3.31 -3.50 12.66
N ASN A 34 2.29 -2.85 12.14
CA ASN A 34 1.70 -3.09 10.82
C ASN A 34 1.84 -1.84 9.96
N ILE A 35 1.97 -2.03 8.67
CA ILE A 35 2.07 -0.93 7.70
C ILE A 35 0.70 -0.25 7.56
N ASP A 36 -0.38 -1.04 7.59
CA ASP A 36 -1.75 -0.56 7.52
C ASP A 36 -2.06 0.45 8.63
N ASP A 37 -1.67 0.15 9.88
CA ASP A 37 -1.84 1.07 11.01
C ASP A 37 -1.14 2.44 10.78
N ALA A 38 0.03 2.43 10.13
CA ALA A 38 0.75 3.66 9.81
C ALA A 38 0.11 4.43 8.64
N ILE A 39 -0.54 3.74 7.70
CA ILE A 39 -1.31 4.35 6.62
C ILE A 39 -2.57 5.01 7.18
N GLU A 40 -3.30 4.33 8.04
CA GLU A 40 -4.57 4.78 8.60
C GLU A 40 -4.47 6.07 9.44
N VAL A 41 -3.31 6.35 10.05
CA VAL A 41 -3.10 7.60 10.79
C VAL A 41 -2.72 8.78 9.90
N CYS A 42 -2.45 8.55 8.61
CA CYS A 42 -2.12 9.62 7.68
C CYS A 42 -3.36 10.46 7.36
N ARG A 43 -3.19 11.78 7.39
CA ARG A 43 -4.25 12.72 7.07
C ARG A 43 -4.63 12.66 5.58
N ALA A 44 -5.91 12.74 5.28
CA ALA A 44 -6.38 12.90 3.91
C ALA A 44 -5.90 14.23 3.30
N PHE A 45 -5.58 14.22 2.00
CA PHE A 45 -5.20 15.39 1.21
C PHE A 45 -4.01 16.18 1.78
N MET A 46 -2.95 15.48 2.18
CA MET A 46 -1.74 16.10 2.70
C MET A 46 -1.05 16.98 1.63
N GLU A 47 -0.68 18.20 2.02
CA GLU A 47 0.13 19.10 1.20
C GLU A 47 1.63 18.91 1.40
N TYR A 48 2.03 18.14 2.42
CA TYR A 48 3.42 17.80 2.73
C TYR A 48 3.72 16.34 2.36
N HIS A 49 5.00 16.06 2.18
CA HIS A 49 5.49 14.70 1.94
C HIS A 49 5.57 13.92 3.25
N LYS A 50 5.02 12.71 3.27
CA LYS A 50 5.02 11.80 4.42
C LYS A 50 5.81 10.55 4.09
N VAL A 51 6.74 10.17 4.98
CA VAL A 51 7.51 8.93 4.86
C VAL A 51 6.99 7.92 5.87
N ILE A 52 6.73 6.71 5.41
CA ILE A 52 6.50 5.52 6.23
C ILE A 52 7.72 4.61 6.05
N PHE A 53 8.61 4.59 7.04
CA PHE A 53 9.81 3.75 7.01
C PHE A 53 9.52 2.40 7.64
N VAL A 54 9.71 1.34 6.86
CA VAL A 54 9.38 -0.03 7.22
C VAL A 54 10.67 -0.81 7.44
N LYS A 55 10.92 -1.24 8.68
CA LYS A 55 12.06 -2.10 9.02
C LYS A 55 11.90 -3.49 8.41
N LYS A 56 13.02 -4.22 8.32
CA LYS A 56 13.04 -5.62 7.88
C LYS A 56 12.00 -6.45 8.61
N GLY A 57 11.31 -7.29 7.88
CA GLY A 57 10.28 -8.16 8.42
C GLY A 57 9.34 -8.68 7.34
N LEU A 58 8.60 -9.72 7.71
CA LEU A 58 7.52 -10.27 6.90
C LEU A 58 6.19 -9.68 7.40
N TYR A 59 5.58 -8.86 6.56
CA TYR A 59 4.30 -8.19 6.80
C TYR A 59 3.21 -8.90 6.01
N LYS A 60 2.50 -9.85 6.66
CA LYS A 60 1.36 -10.51 6.03
C LYS A 60 0.14 -9.62 6.17
N GLU A 61 0.04 -8.67 5.24
CA GLU A 61 -0.97 -7.61 5.23
C GLU A 61 -1.53 -7.42 3.81
N LYS A 62 -2.77 -7.01 3.75
CA LYS A 62 -3.44 -6.63 2.52
C LYS A 62 -3.68 -5.13 2.57
N LEU A 63 -2.85 -4.37 1.84
CA LEU A 63 -2.80 -2.92 1.96
C LEU A 63 -3.63 -2.22 0.90
N ILE A 64 -4.29 -1.15 1.30
CA ILE A 64 -4.92 -0.18 0.40
C ILE A 64 -4.37 1.20 0.72
N ILE A 65 -3.83 1.89 -0.30
CA ILE A 65 -3.55 3.31 -0.23
C ILE A 65 -4.75 4.01 -0.87
N PRO A 66 -5.69 4.53 -0.08
CA PRO A 66 -6.94 5.06 -0.61
C PRO A 66 -6.74 6.36 -1.40
N SER A 67 -7.71 6.68 -2.26
CA SER A 67 -7.61 7.81 -3.20
C SER A 67 -7.47 9.20 -2.58
N TRP A 68 -7.82 9.33 -1.31
CA TRP A 68 -7.64 10.60 -0.56
C TRP A 68 -6.26 10.74 0.09
N LEU A 69 -5.41 9.70 0.04
CA LEU A 69 -4.01 9.80 0.45
C LEU A 69 -3.13 10.17 -0.74
N THR A 70 -2.23 11.12 -0.52
CA THR A 70 -1.31 11.64 -1.53
C THR A 70 0.02 12.03 -0.89
N ASN A 71 1.08 12.14 -1.68
CA ASN A 71 2.41 12.54 -1.22
C ASN A 71 3.02 11.60 -0.16
N ILE A 72 2.79 10.29 -0.28
CA ILE A 72 3.33 9.29 0.63
C ILE A 72 4.47 8.51 -0.03
N GLU A 73 5.54 8.32 0.73
CA GLU A 73 6.62 7.39 0.42
C GLU A 73 6.61 6.23 1.43
N ILE A 74 6.46 4.99 0.95
CA ILE A 74 6.65 3.78 1.73
C ILE A 74 8.04 3.23 1.41
N CYS A 75 8.95 3.32 2.37
CA CYS A 75 10.36 2.98 2.20
C CYS A 75 10.76 1.82 3.10
N GLY A 76 11.07 0.68 2.50
CA GLY A 76 11.63 -0.46 3.19
C GLY A 76 13.10 -0.25 3.58
N GLU A 77 13.55 -0.90 4.63
CA GLU A 77 14.95 -0.89 5.05
C GLU A 77 15.86 -1.52 3.99
N ASP A 78 15.43 -2.62 3.37
CA ASP A 78 16.01 -3.19 2.14
C ASP A 78 14.96 -4.01 1.36
N ALA A 79 15.17 -4.14 0.06
CA ALA A 79 14.22 -4.78 -0.83
C ALA A 79 14.03 -6.28 -0.60
N GLU A 80 15.06 -6.99 -0.11
CA GLU A 80 15.01 -8.44 0.03
C GLU A 80 14.35 -8.90 1.33
N ASN A 81 14.50 -8.11 2.40
CA ASN A 81 14.07 -8.51 3.73
C ASN A 81 12.90 -7.68 4.28
N THR A 82 12.45 -6.66 3.55
CA THR A 82 11.20 -5.93 3.86
C THR A 82 10.11 -6.41 2.92
N ILE A 83 9.27 -7.34 3.38
CA ILE A 83 8.36 -8.09 2.52
C ILE A 83 6.93 -7.87 2.94
N ILE A 84 6.11 -7.31 2.05
CA ILE A 84 4.65 -7.26 2.17
C ILE A 84 4.11 -8.46 1.38
N THR A 85 3.41 -9.37 2.02
CA THR A 85 2.92 -10.60 1.39
C THR A 85 1.47 -10.89 1.72
N TYR A 86 0.77 -11.50 0.79
CA TYR A 86 -0.55 -12.09 1.02
C TYR A 86 -0.75 -13.30 0.10
N ASP A 87 -1.85 -14.07 0.32
CA ASP A 87 -2.04 -15.36 -0.35
C ASP A 87 -3.45 -15.56 -0.94
N ASP A 88 -4.15 -14.46 -1.26
CA ASP A 88 -5.43 -14.53 -1.96
C ASP A 88 -5.27 -14.89 -3.43
N HIS A 89 -6.16 -15.73 -3.95
CA HIS A 89 -6.30 -16.01 -5.37
C HIS A 89 -7.76 -15.98 -5.83
N ALA A 90 -8.02 -15.83 -7.12
CA ALA A 90 -9.34 -15.58 -7.69
C ALA A 90 -10.41 -16.61 -7.33
N ASN A 91 -10.00 -17.84 -7.04
CA ASN A 91 -10.88 -18.96 -6.71
C ASN A 91 -11.23 -19.08 -5.21
N VAL A 92 -10.67 -18.25 -4.33
CA VAL A 92 -11.07 -18.16 -2.93
C VAL A 92 -12.50 -17.63 -2.83
N PHE A 93 -13.30 -18.24 -1.97
CA PHE A 93 -14.65 -17.73 -1.71
C PHE A 93 -14.61 -16.53 -0.75
N ILE A 94 -15.38 -15.51 -1.07
CA ILE A 94 -15.57 -14.37 -0.15
C ILE A 94 -16.27 -14.91 1.10
N PRO A 95 -15.70 -14.68 2.30
CA PRO A 95 -16.26 -15.19 3.55
C PRO A 95 -17.74 -14.87 3.70
N GLY A 96 -18.52 -15.89 4.11
CA GLY A 96 -19.97 -15.75 4.28
C GLY A 96 -20.80 -15.72 2.99
N THR A 97 -20.19 -16.00 1.82
CA THR A 97 -20.88 -16.00 0.53
C THR A 97 -20.54 -17.23 -0.31
N ASN A 98 -21.37 -17.52 -1.34
CA ASN A 98 -21.07 -18.50 -2.38
C ASN A 98 -20.32 -17.91 -3.58
N ARG A 99 -19.72 -16.74 -3.43
CA ARG A 99 -19.10 -15.98 -4.50
C ARG A 99 -17.59 -16.07 -4.42
N LYS A 100 -16.95 -16.38 -5.56
CA LYS A 100 -15.49 -16.33 -5.67
C LYS A 100 -15.01 -14.88 -5.66
N MET A 101 -13.79 -14.68 -5.15
CA MET A 101 -13.16 -13.38 -5.01
C MET A 101 -12.95 -12.69 -6.37
N GLY A 102 -12.51 -13.44 -7.39
CA GLY A 102 -12.13 -12.91 -8.71
C GLY A 102 -10.83 -12.13 -8.66
N THR A 103 -10.23 -11.87 -9.82
CA THR A 103 -8.86 -11.32 -9.96
C THR A 103 -8.65 -10.04 -9.15
N PHE A 104 -9.50 -9.05 -9.34
CA PHE A 104 -9.25 -7.67 -8.84
C PHE A 104 -9.35 -7.50 -7.32
N ARG A 105 -9.74 -8.53 -6.57
CA ARG A 105 -9.76 -8.51 -5.11
C ARG A 105 -8.60 -9.26 -4.47
N THR A 106 -7.74 -9.87 -5.27
CA THR A 106 -6.65 -10.72 -4.78
C THR A 106 -5.37 -9.95 -4.42
N TYR A 107 -5.31 -8.66 -4.71
CA TYR A 107 -4.12 -7.84 -4.50
C TYR A 107 -3.54 -7.97 -3.09
N THR A 108 -2.23 -7.96 -3.02
CA THR A 108 -1.51 -7.73 -1.75
C THR A 108 -1.46 -6.24 -1.45
N VAL A 109 -1.06 -5.41 -2.43
CA VAL A 109 -1.05 -3.95 -2.32
C VAL A 109 -1.92 -3.35 -3.42
N ARG A 110 -2.85 -2.47 -3.05
CA ARG A 110 -3.63 -1.65 -3.96
C ARG A 110 -3.36 -0.17 -3.71
N VAL A 111 -3.07 0.58 -4.78
CA VAL A 111 -2.75 2.00 -4.72
C VAL A 111 -3.77 2.78 -5.53
N ASP A 112 -4.73 3.40 -4.84
CA ASP A 112 -5.73 4.27 -5.43
C ASP A 112 -5.33 5.76 -5.33
N GLY A 113 -4.41 6.09 -4.40
CA GLY A 113 -3.89 7.45 -4.18
C GLY A 113 -2.92 7.89 -5.26
N ASN A 114 -2.74 9.20 -5.39
CA ASN A 114 -1.79 9.82 -6.32
C ASN A 114 -0.49 10.23 -5.62
N ASP A 115 0.60 10.40 -6.40
CA ASP A 115 1.89 10.83 -5.86
C ASP A 115 2.41 9.89 -4.76
N ILE A 116 2.29 8.58 -4.97
CA ILE A 116 2.73 7.55 -4.05
C ILE A 116 4.02 6.93 -4.55
N THR A 117 4.98 6.79 -3.65
CA THR A 117 6.28 6.18 -3.95
C THR A 117 6.52 4.97 -3.06
N PHE A 118 6.96 3.87 -3.65
CA PHE A 118 7.49 2.71 -2.95
C PHE A 118 8.98 2.56 -3.23
N LYS A 119 9.77 2.31 -2.19
CA LYS A 119 11.23 2.11 -2.31
C LYS A 119 11.71 0.94 -1.47
N ASN A 120 12.71 0.21 -1.99
CA ASN A 120 13.45 -0.81 -1.24
C ASN A 120 12.54 -1.84 -0.56
N ILE A 121 11.54 -2.36 -1.24
CA ILE A 121 10.52 -3.23 -0.64
C ILE A 121 10.12 -4.35 -1.61
N THR A 122 9.82 -5.52 -1.06
CA THR A 122 9.17 -6.60 -1.80
C THR A 122 7.66 -6.56 -1.59
N ILE A 123 6.90 -6.62 -2.67
CA ILE A 123 5.45 -6.81 -2.70
C ILE A 123 5.21 -8.18 -3.33
N GLU A 124 4.61 -9.09 -2.60
CA GLU A 124 4.45 -10.47 -3.03
C GLU A 124 3.00 -10.95 -2.88
N ASN A 125 2.48 -11.65 -3.89
CA ASN A 125 1.37 -12.54 -3.69
C ASN A 125 1.89 -13.98 -3.75
N ASN A 126 1.95 -14.66 -2.61
CA ASN A 126 2.52 -15.99 -2.49
C ASN A 126 1.49 -17.11 -2.60
N ALA A 127 0.29 -16.83 -3.12
CA ALA A 127 -0.72 -17.84 -3.38
C ALA A 127 -0.16 -18.95 -4.28
N ALA A 128 -0.54 -20.20 -3.98
CA ALA A 128 -0.25 -21.30 -4.87
C ALA A 128 -0.88 -21.05 -6.26
N ARG A 129 -0.39 -21.74 -7.30
CA ARG A 129 -0.88 -21.60 -8.69
C ARG A 129 -2.30 -22.16 -8.86
N LEU A 130 -3.27 -21.52 -8.21
CA LEU A 130 -4.68 -21.90 -8.18
C LEU A 130 -5.59 -20.93 -8.92
N GLY A 131 -5.01 -19.98 -9.66
CA GLY A 131 -5.70 -18.93 -10.43
C GLY A 131 -4.98 -17.59 -10.32
N GLN A 132 -5.62 -16.56 -10.82
CA GLN A 132 -5.12 -15.19 -10.80
C GLN A 132 -4.86 -14.74 -9.36
N ALA A 133 -3.73 -14.08 -9.12
CA ALA A 133 -3.26 -13.70 -7.79
C ALA A 133 -2.39 -12.43 -7.87
N VAL A 134 -3.04 -11.28 -7.81
CA VAL A 134 -2.39 -9.98 -8.00
C VAL A 134 -1.51 -9.64 -6.79
N ALA A 135 -0.25 -9.32 -7.00
CA ALA A 135 0.61 -8.74 -5.96
C ALA A 135 0.38 -7.23 -5.86
N LEU A 136 0.46 -6.52 -6.97
CA LEU A 136 0.33 -5.06 -7.04
C LEU A 136 -0.80 -4.65 -7.99
N ASN A 137 -1.74 -3.86 -7.47
CA ASN A 137 -2.81 -3.23 -8.23
C ASN A 137 -2.67 -1.71 -8.14
N THR A 138 -2.45 -1.02 -9.27
CA THR A 138 -2.31 0.44 -9.33
C THR A 138 -3.52 1.07 -10.02
N GLN A 139 -4.12 2.08 -9.38
CA GLN A 139 -5.24 2.83 -9.90
C GLN A 139 -4.96 4.35 -9.93
N GLY A 140 -4.06 4.81 -9.07
CA GLY A 140 -3.67 6.22 -8.95
C GLY A 140 -2.71 6.68 -10.05
N ASP A 141 -2.49 7.98 -10.11
CA ASP A 141 -1.56 8.63 -11.04
C ASP A 141 -0.25 9.03 -10.34
N ARG A 142 0.85 9.12 -11.11
CA ARG A 142 2.20 9.49 -10.65
C ARG A 142 2.72 8.56 -9.56
N LEU A 143 2.57 7.25 -9.80
CA LEU A 143 3.09 6.22 -8.91
C LEU A 143 4.52 5.88 -9.29
N VAL A 144 5.38 5.75 -8.29
CA VAL A 144 6.81 5.49 -8.49
C VAL A 144 7.24 4.29 -7.64
N PHE A 145 7.89 3.33 -8.28
CA PHE A 145 8.50 2.17 -7.62
C PHE A 145 9.99 2.17 -7.92
N VAL A 146 10.84 2.20 -6.88
CA VAL A 146 12.30 2.24 -7.02
C VAL A 146 12.93 1.14 -6.20
N ASN A 147 13.78 0.33 -6.83
CA ASN A 147 14.47 -0.79 -6.19
C ASN A 147 13.47 -1.70 -5.42
N CYS A 148 12.35 -2.04 -6.08
CA CYS A 148 11.33 -2.90 -5.53
C CYS A 148 11.36 -4.28 -6.20
N ARG A 149 10.91 -5.31 -5.46
CA ARG A 149 10.65 -6.63 -6.00
C ARG A 149 9.14 -6.87 -5.96
N ILE A 150 8.56 -7.23 -7.11
CA ILE A 150 7.12 -7.51 -7.21
C ILE A 150 6.98 -8.94 -7.70
N LEU A 151 6.56 -9.81 -6.80
CA LEU A 151 6.64 -11.25 -6.98
C LEU A 151 5.25 -11.88 -6.96
N GLY A 152 5.02 -12.80 -7.88
CA GLY A 152 3.75 -13.54 -7.95
C GLY A 152 3.81 -14.68 -8.96
N ASN A 153 2.64 -15.12 -9.36
CA ASN A 153 2.45 -16.13 -10.39
C ASN A 153 1.64 -15.56 -11.56
N GLN A 154 0.37 -15.91 -11.68
CA GLN A 154 -0.52 -15.36 -12.70
C GLN A 154 -1.06 -14.00 -12.26
N ASP A 155 -1.04 -13.00 -13.15
CA ASP A 155 -1.58 -11.65 -12.95
C ASP A 155 -0.83 -10.85 -11.85
N THR A 156 0.49 -10.90 -11.81
CA THR A 156 1.29 -10.32 -10.71
C THR A 156 1.09 -8.81 -10.56
N VAL A 157 1.15 -8.03 -11.67
CA VAL A 157 1.00 -6.57 -11.67
C VAL A 157 -0.16 -6.16 -12.55
N TYR A 158 -1.15 -5.51 -11.96
CA TYR A 158 -2.24 -4.86 -12.67
C TYR A 158 -2.04 -3.34 -12.68
N THR A 159 -1.86 -2.77 -13.88
CA THR A 159 -1.76 -1.32 -14.08
C THR A 159 -3.10 -0.79 -14.57
N GLY A 160 -3.99 -0.49 -13.64
CA GLY A 160 -5.32 0.05 -13.91
C GLY A 160 -5.34 1.59 -13.92
N GLY A 161 -6.55 2.12 -13.95
CA GLY A 161 -6.78 3.56 -13.97
C GLY A 161 -6.82 4.15 -15.39
N VAL A 162 -7.51 5.27 -15.55
CA VAL A 162 -7.63 5.98 -16.83
C VAL A 162 -6.66 7.15 -16.82
N ASN A 163 -5.78 7.23 -17.84
CA ASN A 163 -4.75 8.27 -17.98
C ASN A 163 -3.78 8.35 -16.79
N THR A 164 -3.48 7.23 -16.16
CA THR A 164 -2.55 7.14 -15.03
C THR A 164 -1.13 6.83 -15.49
N ARG A 165 -0.16 7.29 -14.72
CA ARG A 165 1.27 7.07 -14.98
C ARG A 165 1.87 6.29 -13.82
N VAL A 166 2.54 5.18 -14.17
CA VAL A 166 3.26 4.35 -13.22
C VAL A 166 4.70 4.18 -13.72
N PHE A 167 5.67 4.41 -12.87
CA PHE A 167 7.08 4.34 -13.20
C PHE A 167 7.81 3.34 -12.33
N PHE A 168 8.45 2.37 -12.96
CA PHE A 168 9.29 1.37 -12.30
C PHE A 168 10.76 1.63 -12.64
N LYS A 169 11.61 1.78 -11.62
CA LYS A 169 13.04 1.98 -11.78
C LYS A 169 13.81 0.97 -10.93
N ASP A 170 14.75 0.26 -11.54
CA ASP A 170 15.61 -0.73 -10.90
C ASP A 170 14.77 -1.79 -10.14
N CYS A 171 13.64 -2.19 -10.71
CA CYS A 171 12.71 -3.13 -10.12
C CYS A 171 12.87 -4.52 -10.72
N HIS A 172 12.63 -5.56 -9.91
CA HIS A 172 12.47 -6.92 -10.36
C HIS A 172 10.99 -7.31 -10.31
N ILE A 173 10.40 -7.68 -11.46
CA ILE A 173 9.01 -8.13 -11.56
C ILE A 173 9.01 -9.57 -12.05
N GLU A 174 8.39 -10.46 -11.28
CA GLU A 174 8.35 -11.89 -11.57
C GLU A 174 6.93 -12.43 -11.58
N GLY A 175 6.66 -13.33 -12.52
CA GLY A 175 5.36 -14.01 -12.63
C GLY A 175 5.38 -15.07 -13.72
N THR A 176 4.21 -15.63 -14.00
CA THR A 176 4.05 -16.68 -15.04
C THR A 176 3.22 -16.16 -16.21
N THR A 177 1.89 -16.17 -16.10
CA THR A 177 0.96 -15.79 -17.16
C THR A 177 0.44 -14.39 -16.88
N ASP A 178 0.40 -13.53 -17.90
CA ASP A 178 -0.15 -12.16 -17.83
C ASP A 178 0.40 -11.38 -16.63
N PHE A 179 1.69 -11.58 -16.29
CA PHE A 179 2.25 -11.08 -15.04
C PHE A 179 2.42 -9.55 -15.00
N ILE A 180 2.19 -8.85 -16.13
CA ILE A 180 1.98 -7.39 -16.21
C ILE A 180 0.85 -7.16 -17.18
N PHE A 181 -0.26 -6.52 -16.76
CA PHE A 181 -1.45 -6.29 -17.58
C PHE A 181 -2.24 -5.03 -17.18
#